data_a6ec59edf7cae1d2f3823bbd2c6d835e
#
_entry.id   a6ec59edf7cae1d2f3823bbd2c6d835e
#
_cell.length_a   1.000
_cell.length_b   1.000
_cell.length_c   1.000
_cell.angle_alpha   90.00
_cell.angle_beta   90.00
_cell.angle_gamma   90.00
#
_symmetry.space_group_name_H-M   'P 1'
#
loop_
_entity.id
_entity.type
_entity.pdbx_description
1 polymer ?
#
loop_
_entity_poly.entity_id
_entity_poly.type
_entity_poly.pdbx_seq_one_letter_code
_entity_poly.pdbx_strand_id
1 'polypeptide(L)'
;MTQYVQNMAWEENMAETAKIRVVVMYGGKADEHSISCISTAGVLRALDTDRFEPVPVGITKQGQWIVDGEDPRGWDMADGLPVVEKTPGSRDVVLDVALGQDGFFARNDDGTLSSLGHVDAVLPVLHGPYGEDGTIQGLLEMMDVPYVGCGVLASAACMDKHYTKVLLAAAGIPVAPGITVDARGFDAASRFAADADLSLIHI
;
A
#
# COMPACT_ATOMS: atom_id res chain seq x y z
N MET A 1 -7.75 -7.66 48.13
CA MET A 1 -6.44 -7.00 48.12
C MET A 1 -5.42 -7.64 47.17
N THR A 2 -5.71 -8.80 46.58
CA THR A 2 -4.76 -9.57 45.75
C THR A 2 -4.82 -9.23 44.25
N GLN A 3 -5.90 -8.62 43.75
CA GLN A 3 -6.09 -8.32 42.35
C GLN A 3 -5.52 -6.94 41.93
N TYR A 4 -5.37 -6.04 42.90
CA TYR A 4 -4.77 -4.71 42.65
C TYR A 4 -3.24 -4.77 42.52
N VAL A 5 -2.61 -5.71 43.17
CA VAL A 5 -1.14 -5.91 43.15
C VAL A 5 -0.70 -6.61 41.85
N GLN A 6 -1.56 -7.43 41.23
CA GLN A 6 -1.27 -8.04 39.93
C GLN A 6 -1.30 -7.03 38.79
N ASN A 7 -2.15 -6.00 38.84
CA ASN A 7 -2.20 -4.97 37.80
C ASN A 7 -0.99 -4.02 37.86
N MET A 8 -0.42 -3.75 39.03
CA MET A 8 0.81 -2.96 39.16
C MET A 8 2.06 -3.68 38.63
N ALA A 9 2.08 -5.02 38.70
CA ALA A 9 3.21 -5.82 38.17
C ALA A 9 3.23 -5.86 36.61
N TRP A 10 2.13 -5.51 35.95
CA TRP A 10 2.09 -5.40 34.48
C TRP A 10 2.62 -4.04 33.97
N GLU A 11 2.51 -2.98 34.79
CA GLU A 11 3.01 -1.65 34.45
C GLU A 11 4.53 -1.50 34.68
N GLU A 12 5.11 -2.25 35.63
CA GLU A 12 6.55 -2.22 35.90
C GLU A 12 7.39 -3.15 34.99
N ASN A 13 6.75 -4.00 34.18
CA ASN A 13 7.43 -4.88 33.24
C ASN A 13 7.24 -4.44 31.77
N MET A 14 7.00 -3.16 31.55
CA MET A 14 7.26 -2.51 30.27
C MET A 14 8.78 -2.34 30.13
N ALA A 15 9.50 -3.47 30.09
CA ALA A 15 10.79 -3.51 29.43
C ALA A 15 10.59 -2.76 28.10
N GLU A 16 11.50 -1.86 27.78
CA GLU A 16 11.60 -1.11 26.53
C GLU A 16 11.08 -1.99 25.38
N THR A 17 9.78 -1.87 25.09
CA THR A 17 9.13 -2.74 24.08
C THR A 17 9.74 -2.31 22.77
N ALA A 18 10.46 -3.22 22.14
CA ALA A 18 11.01 -2.99 20.80
C ALA A 18 9.93 -2.38 19.92
N LYS A 19 10.24 -1.30 19.22
CA LYS A 19 9.28 -0.63 18.33
C LYS A 19 8.81 -1.61 17.27
N ILE A 20 7.54 -1.51 16.92
CA ILE A 20 6.96 -2.26 15.80
C ILE A 20 7.54 -1.69 14.51
N ARG A 21 8.27 -2.52 13.77
CA ARG A 21 8.92 -2.12 12.53
C ARG A 21 7.97 -2.26 11.35
N VAL A 22 7.62 -1.13 10.72
CA VAL A 22 6.62 -1.06 9.67
C VAL A 22 7.25 -0.59 8.36
N VAL A 23 7.22 -1.45 7.35
CA VAL A 23 7.53 -1.02 5.98
C VAL A 23 6.37 -0.19 5.44
N VAL A 24 6.63 1.06 5.07
CA VAL A 24 5.65 1.97 4.46
C VAL A 24 5.94 2.04 2.97
N MET A 25 5.05 1.45 2.15
CA MET A 25 5.20 1.40 0.69
C MET A 25 4.45 2.56 0.04
N TYR A 26 5.09 3.24 -0.92
CA TYR A 26 4.50 4.39 -1.60
C TYR A 26 5.00 4.58 -3.03
N GLY A 27 4.35 5.46 -3.78
CA GLY A 27 4.60 5.71 -5.19
C GLY A 27 3.88 4.70 -6.08
N GLY A 28 4.61 3.84 -6.78
CA GLY A 28 4.05 2.78 -7.62
C GLY A 28 3.94 3.16 -9.10
N LYS A 29 3.47 2.21 -9.92
CA LYS A 29 3.38 2.34 -11.37
C LYS A 29 2.07 2.98 -11.84
N ALA A 30 1.09 3.13 -10.94
CA ALA A 30 -0.21 3.73 -11.24
C ALA A 30 -0.11 5.24 -11.51
N ASP A 31 -1.12 5.79 -12.15
CA ASP A 31 -1.20 7.23 -12.44
C ASP A 31 -1.32 8.05 -11.15
N GLU A 32 -1.84 7.46 -10.08
CA GLU A 32 -1.95 8.03 -8.73
C GLU A 32 -0.63 8.06 -7.95
N HIS A 33 0.51 7.76 -8.58
CA HIS A 33 1.84 7.73 -7.98
C HIS A 33 2.14 8.91 -7.07
N SER A 34 1.94 10.11 -7.56
CA SER A 34 2.22 11.34 -6.80
C SER A 34 1.26 11.55 -5.63
N ILE A 35 0.01 11.08 -5.75
CA ILE A 35 -0.97 11.12 -4.66
C ILE A 35 -0.56 10.15 -3.55
N SER A 36 -0.07 8.97 -3.90
CA SER A 36 0.55 8.02 -2.95
C SER A 36 1.71 8.67 -2.19
N CYS A 37 2.58 9.40 -2.87
CA CYS A 37 3.69 10.13 -2.24
C CYS A 37 3.20 11.16 -1.21
N ILE A 38 2.23 12.00 -1.57
CA ILE A 38 1.65 13.00 -0.65
C ILE A 38 0.92 12.34 0.52
N SER A 39 0.14 11.29 0.27
CA SER A 39 -0.52 10.51 1.34
C SER A 39 0.51 9.97 2.34
N THR A 40 1.61 9.44 1.84
CA THR A 40 2.70 8.91 2.66
C THR A 40 3.39 9.97 3.49
N ALA A 41 3.59 11.17 2.95
CA ALA A 41 4.11 12.30 3.72
C ALA A 41 3.23 12.59 4.95
N GLY A 42 1.91 12.61 4.77
CA GLY A 42 0.94 12.78 5.85
C GLY A 42 1.00 11.63 6.88
N VAL A 43 1.02 10.39 6.40
CA VAL A 43 1.11 9.19 7.26
C VAL A 43 2.37 9.21 8.11
N LEU A 44 3.55 9.43 7.49
CA LEU A 44 4.82 9.41 8.20
C LEU A 44 4.98 10.56 9.21
N ARG A 45 4.36 11.72 8.95
CA ARG A 45 4.31 12.83 9.92
C ARG A 45 3.40 12.54 11.11
N ALA A 46 2.33 11.76 10.90
CA ALA A 46 1.35 11.43 11.94
C ALA A 46 1.70 10.17 12.73
N LEU A 47 2.66 9.37 12.24
CA LEU A 47 3.03 8.11 12.88
C LEU A 47 3.68 8.34 14.24
N ASP A 48 3.21 7.62 15.26
CA ASP A 48 3.78 7.60 16.60
C ASP A 48 5.13 6.87 16.58
N THR A 49 6.22 7.66 16.52
CA THR A 49 7.58 7.13 16.45
C THR A 49 8.10 6.57 17.78
N ASP A 50 7.37 6.72 18.88
CA ASP A 50 7.72 6.06 20.15
C ASP A 50 7.34 4.58 20.09
N ARG A 51 6.28 4.24 19.33
CA ARG A 51 5.76 2.88 19.17
C ARG A 51 6.19 2.21 17.87
N PHE A 52 6.35 2.96 16.80
CA PHE A 52 6.62 2.45 15.45
C PHE A 52 7.95 2.93 14.90
N GLU A 53 8.65 2.05 14.22
CA GLU A 53 9.84 2.33 13.42
C GLU A 53 9.48 2.21 11.94
N PRO A 54 9.22 3.32 11.23
CA PRO A 54 8.90 3.26 9.81
C PRO A 54 10.15 2.99 8.96
N VAL A 55 10.01 2.10 8.00
CA VAL A 55 10.98 1.85 6.91
C VAL A 55 10.32 2.28 5.60
N PRO A 56 10.56 3.51 5.11
CA PRO A 56 9.98 3.97 3.86
C PRO A 56 10.56 3.20 2.67
N VAL A 57 9.69 2.59 1.87
CA VAL A 57 10.04 1.90 0.62
C VAL A 57 9.31 2.58 -0.53
N GLY A 58 10.05 3.34 -1.31
CA GLY A 58 9.54 4.02 -2.50
C GLY A 58 9.52 3.08 -3.70
N ILE A 59 8.46 3.16 -4.49
CA ILE A 59 8.34 2.43 -5.75
C ILE A 59 8.29 3.44 -6.89
N THR A 60 9.27 3.41 -7.79
CA THR A 60 9.31 4.33 -8.94
C THR A 60 8.18 4.04 -9.92
N LYS A 61 7.92 4.96 -10.86
CA LYS A 61 6.97 4.73 -11.97
C LYS A 61 7.36 3.57 -12.88
N GLN A 62 8.64 3.18 -12.90
CA GLN A 62 9.14 2.02 -13.63
C GLN A 62 8.98 0.72 -12.84
N GLY A 63 8.59 0.81 -11.55
CA GLY A 63 8.37 -0.34 -10.67
C GLY A 63 9.64 -0.79 -9.92
N GLN A 64 10.68 0.02 -9.86
CA GLN A 64 11.83 -0.24 -9.00
C GLN A 64 11.49 0.11 -7.56
N TRP A 65 11.81 -0.78 -6.65
CA TRP A 65 11.65 -0.56 -5.22
C TRP A 65 12.95 -0.05 -4.65
N ILE A 66 12.90 1.03 -3.90
CA ILE A 66 14.08 1.69 -3.34
C ILE A 66 13.90 2.04 -1.87
N VAL A 67 15.01 2.02 -1.13
CA VAL A 67 15.16 2.60 0.21
C VAL A 67 16.26 3.67 0.19
N ASP A 68 16.38 4.42 1.29
CA ASP A 68 17.39 5.47 1.46
C ASP A 68 17.33 6.55 0.36
N GLY A 69 16.12 6.75 -0.21
CA GLY A 69 15.84 7.86 -1.11
C GLY A 69 15.56 9.16 -0.36
N GLU A 70 14.89 10.07 -1.04
CA GLU A 70 14.40 11.30 -0.42
C GLU A 70 13.38 10.98 0.68
N ASP A 71 13.46 11.72 1.80
CA ASP A 71 12.53 11.53 2.92
C ASP A 71 11.12 12.06 2.56
N PRO A 72 10.11 11.19 2.46
CA PRO A 72 8.77 11.61 2.06
C PRO A 72 8.12 12.62 3.01
N ARG A 73 8.57 12.72 4.27
CA ARG A 73 8.03 13.68 5.24
C ARG A 73 8.21 15.12 4.82
N GLY A 74 9.19 15.41 3.94
CA GLY A 74 9.44 16.73 3.40
C GLY A 74 8.51 17.11 2.24
N TRP A 75 7.74 16.20 1.68
CA TRP A 75 6.92 16.47 0.50
C TRP A 75 5.65 17.25 0.83
N ASP A 76 5.37 18.29 0.03
CA ASP A 76 4.16 19.11 0.09
C ASP A 76 3.63 19.37 -1.32
N MET A 77 2.30 19.47 -1.44
CA MET A 77 1.66 19.82 -2.73
C MET A 77 2.01 21.23 -3.20
N ALA A 78 2.41 22.13 -2.30
CA ALA A 78 2.81 23.49 -2.65
C ALA A 78 4.12 23.52 -3.47
N ASP A 79 4.98 22.51 -3.30
CA ASP A 79 6.23 22.35 -4.03
C ASP A 79 6.09 21.59 -5.35
N GLY A 80 4.86 21.17 -5.68
CA GLY A 80 4.54 20.36 -6.86
C GLY A 80 4.23 18.91 -6.50
N LEU A 81 3.97 18.10 -7.53
CA LEU A 81 3.65 16.69 -7.34
C LEU A 81 4.95 15.88 -7.22
N PRO A 82 5.24 15.29 -6.05
CA PRO A 82 6.45 14.50 -5.85
C PRO A 82 6.43 13.21 -6.68
N VAL A 83 7.62 12.76 -7.05
CA VAL A 83 7.84 11.51 -7.78
C VAL A 83 8.97 10.75 -7.12
N VAL A 84 8.78 9.45 -6.90
CA VAL A 84 9.85 8.57 -6.43
C VAL A 84 10.85 8.36 -7.54
N GLU A 85 12.06 8.84 -7.34
CA GLU A 85 13.18 8.67 -8.26
C GLU A 85 14.38 8.06 -7.53
N LYS A 86 15.20 7.32 -8.28
CA LYS A 86 16.44 6.80 -7.76
C LYS A 86 17.48 7.93 -7.68
N THR A 87 17.92 8.22 -6.47
CA THR A 87 18.90 9.28 -6.18
C THR A 87 20.26 8.67 -5.78
N PRO A 88 21.36 9.43 -5.82
CA PRO A 88 22.63 8.97 -5.24
C PRO A 88 22.44 8.57 -3.76
N GLY A 89 22.81 7.34 -3.42
CA GLY A 89 22.64 6.78 -2.08
C GLY A 89 21.37 5.93 -1.90
N SER A 90 20.36 6.04 -2.78
CA SER A 90 19.23 5.11 -2.74
C SER A 90 19.66 3.70 -3.17
N ARG A 91 19.15 2.67 -2.49
CA ARG A 91 19.47 1.27 -2.76
C ARG A 91 18.22 0.52 -3.22
N ASP A 92 18.43 -0.43 -4.15
CA ASP A 92 17.33 -1.29 -4.60
C ASP A 92 16.89 -2.25 -3.49
N VAL A 93 15.59 -2.40 -3.31
CA VAL A 93 15.04 -3.42 -2.42
C VAL A 93 14.95 -4.74 -3.15
N VAL A 94 15.41 -5.78 -2.49
CA VAL A 94 15.32 -7.17 -2.94
C VAL A 94 14.51 -7.96 -1.92
N LEU A 95 13.53 -8.73 -2.41
CA LEU A 95 12.69 -9.56 -1.56
C LEU A 95 13.11 -11.03 -1.69
N ASP A 96 13.28 -11.68 -0.54
CA ASP A 96 13.36 -13.13 -0.44
C ASP A 96 12.05 -13.64 0.17
N VAL A 97 11.17 -14.16 -0.70
CA VAL A 97 9.83 -14.60 -0.32
C VAL A 97 9.87 -15.73 0.73
N ALA A 98 10.91 -16.56 0.69
CA ALA A 98 11.03 -17.70 1.60
C ALA A 98 11.37 -17.29 3.05
N LEU A 99 11.90 -16.09 3.25
CA LEU A 99 12.26 -15.58 4.57
C LEU A 99 11.16 -14.76 5.25
N GLY A 100 10.03 -14.53 4.58
CA GLY A 100 8.88 -13.85 5.15
C GLY A 100 9.22 -12.46 5.69
N GLN A 101 8.90 -12.21 6.95
CA GLN A 101 9.15 -10.95 7.67
C GLN A 101 10.62 -10.54 7.70
N ASP A 102 11.57 -11.47 7.56
CA ASP A 102 13.01 -11.23 7.48
C ASP A 102 13.52 -11.12 6.04
N GLY A 103 12.60 -11.20 5.05
CA GLY A 103 12.90 -11.26 3.62
C GLY A 103 13.12 -9.92 2.91
N PHE A 104 13.29 -8.83 3.64
CA PHE A 104 13.52 -7.50 3.06
C PHE A 104 15.00 -7.12 3.11
N PHE A 105 15.59 -6.89 1.94
CA PHE A 105 17.01 -6.55 1.80
C PHE A 105 17.21 -5.30 0.97
N ALA A 106 18.27 -4.57 1.23
CA ALA A 106 18.79 -3.51 0.38
C ALA A 106 20.04 -3.98 -0.36
N ARG A 107 20.13 -3.75 -1.66
CA ARG A 107 21.31 -4.05 -2.48
C ARG A 107 22.32 -2.94 -2.35
N ASN A 108 23.53 -3.25 -1.90
CA ASN A 108 24.65 -2.34 -1.81
C ASN A 108 25.34 -2.14 -3.16
N ASP A 109 26.16 -1.10 -3.29
CA ASP A 109 26.88 -0.77 -4.53
C ASP A 109 27.86 -1.89 -4.97
N ASP A 110 28.40 -2.65 -4.03
CA ASP A 110 29.25 -3.82 -4.29
C ASP A 110 28.48 -5.08 -4.69
N GLY A 111 27.14 -4.99 -4.77
CA GLY A 111 26.23 -6.09 -5.10
C GLY A 111 25.85 -7.00 -3.92
N THR A 112 26.40 -6.79 -2.73
CA THR A 112 25.99 -7.50 -1.53
C THR A 112 24.60 -7.07 -1.06
N LEU A 113 23.95 -7.88 -0.23
CA LEU A 113 22.65 -7.58 0.34
C LEU A 113 22.79 -7.29 1.84
N SER A 114 22.18 -6.18 2.29
CA SER A 114 22.03 -5.83 3.69
C SER A 114 20.57 -6.03 4.10
N SER A 115 20.33 -6.78 5.19
CA SER A 115 18.96 -6.93 5.72
C SER A 115 18.42 -5.57 6.16
N LEU A 116 17.13 -5.32 5.88
CA LEU A 116 16.38 -4.20 6.44
C LEU A 116 15.85 -4.50 7.85
N GLY A 117 16.18 -5.67 8.41
CA GLY A 117 15.72 -6.15 9.71
C GLY A 117 14.37 -6.85 9.63
N HIS A 118 13.91 -7.33 10.77
CA HIS A 118 12.59 -7.94 10.89
C HIS A 118 11.49 -6.91 10.62
N VAL A 119 10.51 -7.27 9.80
CA VAL A 119 9.38 -6.41 9.42
C VAL A 119 8.11 -6.96 10.09
N ASP A 120 7.62 -6.27 11.11
CA ASP A 120 6.42 -6.71 11.83
C ASP A 120 5.15 -6.57 10.98
N ALA A 121 5.09 -5.52 10.16
CA ALA A 121 3.95 -5.29 9.25
C ALA A 121 4.35 -4.42 8.05
N VAL A 122 3.54 -4.48 7.00
CA VAL A 122 3.62 -3.59 5.86
C VAL A 122 2.39 -2.68 5.82
N LEU A 123 2.60 -1.39 5.61
CA LEU A 123 1.56 -0.39 5.35
C LEU A 123 1.67 0.07 3.88
N PRO A 124 0.88 -0.52 2.97
CA PRO A 124 0.80 -0.05 1.60
C PRO A 124 0.01 1.28 1.57
N VAL A 125 0.67 2.37 1.21
CA VAL A 125 0.05 3.68 0.92
C VAL A 125 0.00 3.87 -0.60
N LEU A 126 -0.20 2.78 -1.30
CA LEU A 126 -0.30 2.73 -2.75
C LEU A 126 -1.74 2.98 -3.20
N HIS A 127 -1.93 3.61 -4.36
CA HIS A 127 -3.23 3.85 -4.96
C HIS A 127 -3.31 3.20 -6.35
N GLY A 128 -4.54 2.85 -6.76
CA GLY A 128 -4.82 2.31 -8.08
C GLY A 128 -4.23 0.91 -8.34
N PRO A 129 -3.99 0.57 -9.62
CA PRO A 129 -3.44 -0.72 -10.03
C PRO A 129 -2.11 -1.05 -9.34
N TYR A 130 -1.92 -2.32 -9.03
CA TYR A 130 -0.82 -2.92 -8.26
C TYR A 130 -0.81 -2.57 -6.76
N GLY A 131 -1.57 -1.56 -6.31
CA GLY A 131 -1.69 -1.16 -4.91
C GLY A 131 -3.00 -1.60 -4.26
N GLU A 132 -4.12 -1.44 -4.98
CA GLU A 132 -5.47 -1.68 -4.46
C GLU A 132 -6.19 -2.86 -5.13
N ASP A 133 -5.57 -3.53 -6.10
CA ASP A 133 -6.17 -4.59 -6.93
C ASP A 133 -5.90 -6.01 -6.45
N GLY A 134 -5.29 -6.18 -5.28
CA GLY A 134 -4.92 -7.49 -4.73
C GLY A 134 -3.50 -7.95 -5.10
N THR A 135 -2.79 -7.24 -5.99
CA THR A 135 -1.45 -7.64 -6.46
C THR A 135 -0.41 -7.57 -5.35
N ILE A 136 -0.27 -6.42 -4.68
CA ILE A 136 0.67 -6.27 -3.56
C ILE A 136 0.26 -7.12 -2.36
N GLN A 137 -1.04 -7.22 -2.10
CA GLN A 137 -1.58 -8.06 -1.05
C GLN A 137 -1.21 -9.54 -1.28
N GLY A 138 -1.34 -10.03 -2.52
CA GLY A 138 -0.95 -11.40 -2.88
C GLY A 138 0.54 -11.68 -2.69
N LEU A 139 1.41 -10.72 -2.97
CA LEU A 139 2.85 -10.84 -2.70
C LEU A 139 3.11 -10.96 -1.19
N LEU A 140 2.46 -10.11 -0.38
CA LEU A 140 2.63 -10.11 1.07
C LEU A 140 2.05 -11.38 1.73
N GLU A 141 0.92 -11.91 1.21
CA GLU A 141 0.40 -13.23 1.61
C GLU A 141 1.40 -14.35 1.30
N MET A 142 2.01 -14.35 0.11
CA MET A 142 3.03 -15.34 -0.25
C MET A 142 4.28 -15.27 0.63
N MET A 143 4.59 -14.11 1.16
CA MET A 143 5.68 -13.86 2.10
C MET A 143 5.29 -14.15 3.56
N ASP A 144 4.02 -14.45 3.85
CA ASP A 144 3.50 -14.54 5.23
C ASP A 144 3.84 -13.29 6.07
N VAL A 145 3.70 -12.09 5.46
CA VAL A 145 3.96 -10.80 6.10
C VAL A 145 2.64 -10.10 6.40
N PRO A 146 2.35 -9.75 7.67
CA PRO A 146 1.18 -8.96 8.01
C PRO A 146 1.15 -7.62 7.29
N TYR A 147 -0.03 -7.18 6.85
CA TYR A 147 -0.18 -5.88 6.19
C TYR A 147 -1.48 -5.18 6.60
N VAL A 148 -1.49 -3.87 6.45
CA VAL A 148 -2.65 -3.03 6.75
C VAL A 148 -3.45 -2.82 5.46
N GLY A 149 -4.72 -3.22 5.49
CA GLY A 149 -5.64 -3.05 4.36
C GLY A 149 -6.55 -4.24 4.14
N CYS A 150 -7.26 -4.23 3.01
CA CYS A 150 -8.14 -5.32 2.60
C CYS A 150 -7.32 -6.51 2.08
N GLY A 151 -7.80 -7.73 2.29
CA GLY A 151 -7.20 -8.94 1.71
C GLY A 151 -7.35 -9.01 0.19
N VAL A 152 -6.66 -9.97 -0.43
CA VAL A 152 -6.56 -10.14 -1.89
C VAL A 152 -7.92 -10.11 -2.59
N LEU A 153 -8.87 -10.93 -2.15
CA LEU A 153 -10.18 -11.03 -2.79
C LEU A 153 -10.97 -9.71 -2.72
N ALA A 154 -10.99 -9.08 -1.54
CA ALA A 154 -11.71 -7.82 -1.35
C ALA A 154 -11.10 -6.70 -2.18
N SER A 155 -9.77 -6.60 -2.20
CA SER A 155 -9.04 -5.62 -3.02
C SER A 155 -9.34 -5.79 -4.51
N ALA A 156 -9.20 -7.00 -5.05
CA ALA A 156 -9.47 -7.29 -6.45
C ALA A 156 -10.94 -7.03 -6.84
N ALA A 157 -11.88 -7.47 -6.01
CA ALA A 157 -13.31 -7.30 -6.28
C ALA A 157 -13.75 -5.83 -6.21
N CYS A 158 -13.19 -5.05 -5.27
CA CYS A 158 -13.52 -3.63 -5.12
C CYS A 158 -12.82 -2.74 -6.16
N MET A 159 -11.69 -3.16 -6.69
CA MET A 159 -11.01 -2.44 -7.76
C MET A 159 -11.79 -2.49 -9.07
N ASP A 160 -12.45 -3.60 -9.36
CA ASP A 160 -13.30 -3.76 -10.54
C ASP A 160 -14.74 -3.30 -10.25
N LYS A 161 -15.13 -2.17 -10.84
CA LYS A 161 -16.44 -1.55 -10.62
C LYS A 161 -17.60 -2.42 -11.10
N HIS A 162 -17.39 -3.28 -12.10
CA HIS A 162 -18.41 -4.22 -12.55
C HIS A 162 -18.68 -5.27 -11.48
N TYR A 163 -17.62 -5.96 -11.02
CA TYR A 163 -17.76 -6.99 -9.99
C TYR A 163 -18.20 -6.41 -8.65
N THR A 164 -17.71 -5.23 -8.28
CA THR A 164 -18.21 -4.51 -7.09
C THR A 164 -19.73 -4.35 -7.14
N LYS A 165 -20.28 -3.83 -8.26
CA LYS A 165 -21.72 -3.64 -8.40
C LYS A 165 -22.50 -4.96 -8.39
N VAL A 166 -21.98 -6.01 -9.03
CA VAL A 166 -22.61 -7.36 -9.02
C VAL A 166 -22.69 -7.90 -7.60
N LEU A 167 -21.60 -7.83 -6.83
CA LEU A 167 -21.54 -8.31 -5.45
C LEU A 167 -22.47 -7.52 -4.51
N LEU A 168 -22.46 -6.19 -4.62
CA LEU A 168 -23.31 -5.33 -3.79
C LEU A 168 -24.78 -5.56 -4.11
N ALA A 169 -25.17 -5.67 -5.38
CA ALA A 169 -26.54 -5.95 -5.78
C ALA A 169 -27.01 -7.34 -5.29
N ALA A 170 -26.15 -8.35 -5.37
CA ALA A 170 -26.44 -9.68 -4.83
C ALA A 170 -26.63 -9.69 -3.31
N ALA A 171 -25.97 -8.79 -2.61
CA ALA A 171 -26.14 -8.57 -1.16
C ALA A 171 -27.35 -7.68 -0.81
N GLY A 172 -28.14 -7.25 -1.78
CA GLY A 172 -29.31 -6.37 -1.57
C GLY A 172 -28.94 -4.90 -1.31
N ILE A 173 -27.72 -4.51 -1.58
CA ILE A 173 -27.26 -3.10 -1.44
C ILE A 173 -27.57 -2.36 -2.75
N PRO A 174 -28.29 -1.24 -2.70
CA PRO A 174 -28.59 -0.45 -3.89
C PRO A 174 -27.30 0.08 -4.56
N VAL A 175 -27.24 -0.07 -5.88
CA VAL A 175 -26.13 0.45 -6.70
C VAL A 175 -26.66 1.34 -7.81
N ALA A 176 -25.89 2.33 -8.22
CA ALA A 176 -26.23 3.16 -9.35
C ALA A 176 -26.34 2.29 -10.64
N PRO A 177 -27.35 2.50 -11.49
CA PRO A 177 -27.42 1.86 -12.79
C PRO A 177 -26.13 2.08 -13.60
N GLY A 178 -25.76 1.09 -14.41
CA GLY A 178 -24.56 1.18 -15.22
C GLY A 178 -24.48 0.04 -16.21
N ILE A 179 -23.69 0.24 -17.25
CA ILE A 179 -23.35 -0.77 -18.24
C ILE A 179 -21.85 -0.99 -18.25
N THR A 180 -21.46 -2.20 -18.54
CA THR A 180 -20.06 -2.59 -18.71
C THR A 180 -19.79 -2.81 -20.19
N VAL A 181 -18.73 -2.20 -20.70
CA VAL A 181 -18.31 -2.35 -22.10
C VAL A 181 -16.84 -2.65 -22.18
N ASP A 182 -16.48 -3.55 -23.06
CA ASP A 182 -15.09 -3.74 -23.46
C ASP A 182 -14.66 -2.65 -24.48
N ALA A 183 -13.35 -2.57 -24.74
CA ALA A 183 -12.81 -1.58 -25.66
C ALA A 183 -13.42 -1.65 -27.08
N ARG A 184 -13.88 -2.83 -27.50
CA ARG A 184 -14.49 -3.03 -28.83
C ARG A 184 -15.92 -2.51 -28.90
N GLY A 185 -16.63 -2.50 -27.78
CA GLY A 185 -18.01 -2.01 -27.69
C GLY A 185 -18.15 -0.53 -27.31
N PHE A 186 -17.03 0.15 -27.07
CA PHE A 186 -17.03 1.49 -26.48
C PHE A 186 -17.89 2.51 -27.25
N ASP A 187 -17.77 2.60 -28.58
CA ASP A 187 -18.52 3.59 -29.40
C ASP A 187 -20.04 3.39 -29.31
N ALA A 188 -20.50 2.14 -29.35
CA ALA A 188 -21.94 1.82 -29.25
C ALA A 188 -22.46 2.12 -27.82
N ALA A 189 -21.68 1.80 -26.81
CA ALA A 189 -22.04 2.00 -25.41
C ALA A 189 -22.04 3.47 -25.01
N SER A 190 -21.14 4.29 -25.54
CA SER A 190 -21.09 5.74 -25.29
C SER A 190 -22.37 6.43 -25.73
N ARG A 191 -22.94 6.02 -26.87
CA ARG A 191 -24.24 6.54 -27.35
C ARG A 191 -25.39 6.10 -26.44
N PHE A 192 -25.39 4.83 -26.01
CA PHE A 192 -26.42 4.30 -25.13
C PHE A 192 -26.40 4.96 -23.74
N ALA A 193 -25.22 5.20 -23.17
CA ALA A 193 -25.07 5.87 -21.89
C ALA A 193 -25.54 7.34 -21.92
N ALA A 194 -25.31 8.05 -23.02
CA ALA A 194 -25.78 9.42 -23.18
C ALA A 194 -27.32 9.56 -23.17
N ASP A 195 -28.01 8.54 -23.72
CA ASP A 195 -29.48 8.54 -23.80
C ASP A 195 -30.16 8.03 -22.50
N ALA A 196 -29.44 7.29 -21.66
CA ALA A 196 -30.01 6.54 -20.53
C ALA A 196 -29.64 7.09 -19.14
N ASP A 197 -28.91 8.19 -19.04
CA ASP A 197 -28.39 8.73 -17.76
C ASP A 197 -27.68 7.65 -16.91
N LEU A 198 -26.85 6.85 -17.57
CA LEU A 198 -26.13 5.71 -16.98
C LEU A 198 -24.66 6.01 -16.71
N SER A 199 -24.13 5.44 -15.66
CA SER A 199 -22.70 5.43 -15.38
C SER A 199 -21.99 4.45 -16.31
N LEU A 200 -21.02 4.92 -17.11
CA LEU A 200 -20.18 4.09 -17.97
C LEU A 200 -18.98 3.55 -17.18
N ILE A 201 -18.77 2.23 -17.25
CA ILE A 201 -17.63 1.55 -16.65
C ILE A 201 -16.77 1.00 -17.79
N HIS A 202 -15.50 1.39 -17.81
CA HIS A 202 -14.50 0.85 -18.73
C HIS A 202 -13.78 -0.32 -18.06
N ILE A 203 -13.59 -1.39 -18.78
CA ILE A 203 -12.78 -2.55 -18.39
C ILE A 203 -11.76 -2.82 -19.50
#